data_2d0fb1b5071d2e797ce2f6c04bf9dec4
#
_entry.id   2d0fb1b5071d2e797ce2f6c04bf9dec4
#
_cell.length_a   1.000
_cell.length_b   1.000
_cell.length_c   1.000
_cell.angle_alpha   90.00
_cell.angle_beta   90.00
_cell.angle_gamma   90.00
#
_symmetry.space_group_name_H-M   'P 1'
#
loop_
_entity.id
_entity.type
_entity.pdbx_description
1 polymer ?
#
loop_
_entity_poly.entity_id
_entity_poly.type
_entity_poly.pdbx_seq_one_letter_code
_entity_poly.pdbx_strand_id
1 'polypeptide(L)' 'MATHDVTIDLPTRFVLHSDVTFAVWSDEAKLGELQVSKGSIDWLPGNGRIRYRMRWEKFNELMREEGSATPR' A
#
# COMPACT_ATOMS: atom_id res chain seq x y z
N MET A 1 -16.68 -5.96 -13.47
CA MET A 1 -15.29 -5.79 -13.03
C MET A 1 -15.16 -4.48 -12.28
N ALA A 2 -14.52 -4.49 -11.13
CA ALA A 2 -14.38 -3.27 -10.35
C ALA A 2 -13.35 -2.33 -10.98
N THR A 3 -13.66 -1.05 -10.90
CA THR A 3 -12.72 -0.01 -11.30
C THR A 3 -11.94 0.42 -10.06
N HIS A 4 -10.62 0.40 -10.17
CA HIS A 4 -9.75 0.75 -9.07
C HIS A 4 -9.05 2.08 -9.33
N ASP A 5 -9.01 2.91 -8.31
CA ASP A 5 -8.26 4.15 -8.33
C ASP A 5 -7.24 4.15 -7.21
N VAL A 6 -6.05 4.63 -7.52
CA VAL A 6 -4.99 4.77 -6.53
C VAL A 6 -4.56 6.22 -6.52
N THR A 7 -4.65 6.85 -5.36
CA THR A 7 -4.21 8.23 -5.20
C THR A 7 -3.04 8.25 -4.23
N ILE A 8 -2.13 9.18 -4.45
CA ILE A 8 -0.95 9.32 -3.62
C ILE A 8 -1.08 10.60 -2.79
N ASP A 9 -0.78 10.47 -1.50
CA ASP A 9 -0.77 11.60 -0.59
C ASP A 9 0.68 11.90 -0.21
N LEU A 10 1.23 12.96 -0.79
CA LEU A 10 2.60 13.36 -0.53
C LEU A 10 2.61 14.51 0.46
N PRO A 11 3.57 14.52 1.39
CA PRO A 11 3.71 15.66 2.29
C PRO A 11 4.09 16.91 1.50
N THR A 12 3.64 18.07 1.99
CA THR A 12 3.93 19.35 1.36
C THR A 12 5.43 19.58 1.22
N ARG A 13 6.19 19.06 2.16
CA ARG A 13 7.63 19.12 2.14
C ARG A 13 8.17 17.70 2.08
N PHE A 14 8.87 17.36 1.01
CA PHE A 14 9.44 16.03 0.88
C PHE A 14 10.64 15.90 1.82
N VAL A 15 10.54 14.94 2.74
CA VAL A 15 11.60 14.62 3.67
C VAL A 15 12.01 13.18 3.43
N LEU A 16 13.31 12.89 3.43
CA LEU A 16 13.84 11.57 3.11
C LEU A 16 13.28 10.45 3.98
N HIS A 17 12.75 10.77 5.14
CA HIS A 17 12.22 9.78 6.07
C HIS A 17 10.71 9.83 6.21
N SER A 18 10.04 10.62 5.36
CA SER A 18 8.59 10.69 5.41
C SER A 18 7.98 9.49 4.73
N ASP A 19 6.92 8.98 5.33
CA ASP A 19 6.15 7.89 4.74
C ASP A 19 5.30 8.42 3.60
N VAL A 20 5.11 7.60 2.59
CA VAL A 20 4.22 7.91 1.48
C VAL A 20 2.97 7.06 1.63
N THR A 21 1.81 7.70 1.56
CA THR A 21 0.52 7.03 1.72
C THR A 21 -0.23 7.01 0.40
N PHE A 22 -0.70 5.83 0.02
CA PHE A 22 -1.53 5.64 -1.16
C PHE A 22 -2.92 5.23 -0.71
N ALA A 23 -3.94 5.93 -1.18
CA ALA A 23 -5.32 5.51 -0.96
C ALA A 23 -5.76 4.69 -2.17
N VAL A 24 -6.30 3.52 -1.92
CA VAL A 24 -6.73 2.59 -2.98
C VAL A 24 -8.23 2.45 -2.90
N TRP A 25 -8.89 2.72 -4.02
CA TRP A 25 -10.34 2.67 -4.14
C TRP A 25 -10.76 1.56 -5.09
N SER A 26 -11.86 0.92 -4.76
CA SER A 26 -12.49 -0.07 -5.63
C SER A 26 -13.89 0.45 -5.91
N ASP A 27 -14.13 0.88 -7.13
CA ASP A 27 -15.32 1.63 -7.54
C ASP A 27 -15.43 2.88 -6.64
N GLU A 28 -16.50 3.04 -5.87
CA GLU A 28 -16.66 4.20 -5.01
C GLU A 28 -16.34 3.91 -3.54
N ALA A 29 -15.91 2.70 -3.26
CA ALA A 29 -15.58 2.29 -1.90
C ALA A 29 -14.08 2.28 -1.68
N LYS A 30 -13.64 2.79 -0.54
CA LYS A 30 -12.23 2.78 -0.19
C LYS A 30 -11.82 1.37 0.18
N LEU A 31 -10.91 0.78 -0.58
CA LEU A 31 -10.39 -0.55 -0.30
C LEU A 31 -9.43 -0.51 0.88
N GLY A 32 -8.61 0.52 0.95
CA GLY A 32 -7.67 0.68 2.03
C GLY A 32 -6.62 1.73 1.76
N GLU A 33 -5.66 1.82 2.66
CA GLU A 33 -4.51 2.71 2.51
C GLU A 33 -3.23 1.90 2.61
N LEU A 34 -2.30 2.21 1.73
CA LEU A 34 -0.98 1.61 1.73
C LEU A 34 0.03 2.66 2.14
N GLN A 35 0.74 2.41 3.23
CA GLN A 35 1.81 3.28 3.69
C GLN A 35 3.15 2.63 3.40
N VAL A 36 3.99 3.35 2.70
CA VAL A 36 5.32 2.88 2.32
C VAL A 36 6.35 3.68 3.08
N SER A 37 7.19 3.00 3.81
CA SER A 37 8.30 3.62 4.53
C SER A 37 9.60 2.93 4.19
N LYS A 38 10.68 3.44 4.72
CA LYS A 38 12.00 2.87 4.48
C LYS A 38 12.12 1.45 5.04
N GLY A 39 11.47 1.20 6.18
CA GLY A 39 11.61 -0.08 6.88
C GLY A 39 10.48 -1.07 6.67
N SER A 40 9.35 -0.63 6.19
CA SER A 40 8.18 -1.51 6.13
C SER A 40 7.12 -1.00 5.18
N ILE A 41 6.15 -1.87 4.93
CA ILE A 41 4.94 -1.55 4.20
C ILE A 41 3.77 -1.84 5.14
N ASP A 42 2.84 -0.90 5.23
CA ASP A 42 1.68 -1.01 6.11
C ASP A 42 0.41 -0.95 5.27
N TRP A 43 -0.57 -1.76 5.63
CA TRP A 43 -1.87 -1.75 4.98
C TRP A 43 -2.96 -1.55 6.02
N LEU A 44 -3.82 -0.56 5.77
CA LEU A 44 -4.98 -0.28 6.60
C LEU A 44 -6.24 -0.56 5.77
N PRO A 45 -6.92 -1.71 6.00
CA PRO A 45 -8.07 -2.08 5.17
C PRO A 45 -9.27 -1.15 5.38
N GLY A 46 -9.88 -0.73 4.29
CA GLY A 46 -11.11 0.07 4.31
C GLY A 46 -11.00 1.31 5.16
N ASN A 47 -11.96 1.48 6.07
CA ASN A 47 -11.94 2.52 7.08
C ASN A 47 -11.59 1.93 8.45
N GLY A 48 -10.90 0.81 8.43
CA GLY A 48 -10.55 0.08 9.64
C GLY A 48 -9.54 0.78 10.52
N ARG A 49 -9.41 0.27 11.72
CA ARG A 49 -8.50 0.81 12.72
C ARG A 49 -7.28 -0.08 12.92
N ILE A 50 -7.29 -1.25 12.30
CA ILE A 50 -6.19 -2.21 12.44
C ILE A 50 -5.24 -2.06 11.28
N ARG A 51 -4.00 -1.80 11.58
CA ARG A 51 -2.95 -1.65 10.59
C ARG A 51 -2.13 -2.93 10.56
N TYR A 52 -1.92 -3.46 9.36
CA TYR A 52 -1.10 -4.64 9.16
C TYR A 52 0.24 -4.20 8.61
N ARG A 53 1.30 -4.52 9.35
CA ARG A 53 2.67 -4.11 8.98
C ARG A 53 3.48 -5.31 8.57
N MET A 54 4.33 -5.12 7.59
CA MET A 54 5.18 -6.16 7.06
C MET A 54 6.54 -5.57 6.67
N ARG A 55 7.60 -6.24 7.04
CA ARG A 55 8.93 -5.85 6.59
C ARG A 55 9.08 -6.15 5.11
N TRP A 56 9.98 -5.44 4.46
CA TRP A 56 10.16 -5.59 3.01
C TRP A 56 10.52 -7.00 2.58
N GLU A 57 11.33 -7.71 3.38
CA GLU A 57 11.70 -9.10 3.08
C GLU A 57 10.48 -10.03 3.08
N LYS A 58 9.60 -9.84 4.06
CA LYS A 58 8.37 -10.63 4.14
C LYS A 58 7.42 -10.28 3.00
N PHE A 59 7.33 -9.01 2.67
CA PHE A 59 6.53 -8.55 1.55
C PHE A 59 7.02 -9.20 0.24
N ASN A 60 8.33 -9.26 0.07
CA ASN A 60 8.93 -9.90 -1.11
C ASN A 60 8.53 -11.38 -1.20
N GLU A 61 8.60 -12.11 -0.09
CA GLU A 61 8.18 -13.52 -0.07
C GLU A 61 6.71 -13.66 -0.42
N LEU A 62 5.86 -12.85 0.21
CA LEU A 62 4.43 -12.91 0.01
C LEU A 62 4.05 -12.63 -1.43
N MET A 63 4.66 -11.62 -2.04
CA MET A 63 4.37 -11.28 -3.42
C MET A 63 4.81 -12.39 -4.39
N ARG A 64 5.92 -13.04 -4.10
CA ARG A 64 6.39 -14.16 -4.93
C ARG A 64 5.49 -15.37 -4.83
N GLU A 65 4.87 -15.59 -3.66
CA GLU A 65 3.98 -16.73 -3.44
C GLU A 65 2.56 -16.46 -3.95
N GLU A 66 2.05 -15.24 -3.70
CA GLU A 66 0.65 -14.94 -3.97
C GLU A 66 0.43 -14.08 -5.20
N GLY A 67 1.45 -13.35 -5.64
CA GLY A 67 1.32 -12.50 -6.81
C GLY A 67 1.42 -13.27 -8.11
N SER A 68 0.86 -12.68 -9.17
CA SER A 68 0.94 -13.28 -10.50
C SER A 68 2.28 -12.92 -11.13
N ALA A 69 3.01 -13.93 -11.59
CA ALA A 69 4.31 -13.72 -12.21
C ALA A 69 4.13 -13.17 -13.63
N THR A 70 4.85 -12.08 -13.90
CA THR A 70 4.87 -11.47 -15.23
C THR A 70 6.32 -11.20 -15.62
N PRO A 71 6.79 -11.68 -16.77
CA PRO A 71 8.16 -11.41 -17.21
C PRO A 71 8.39 -9.91 -17.44
N ARG A 72 9.57 -9.45 -17.09
CA ARG A 72 9.95 -8.05 -17.33
C ARG A 72 10.35 -7.85 -18.77
#